data_0abc63fd53518afc8d5cb63b3d575c2b
#
_entry.id   0abc63fd53518afc8d5cb63b3d575c2b
#
_cell.length_a   1.000
_cell.length_b   1.000
_cell.length_c   1.000
_cell.angle_alpha   90.00
_cell.angle_beta   90.00
_cell.angle_gamma   90.00
#
_symmetry.space_group_name_H-M   'P 1'
#
loop_
_entity.id
_entity.type
_entity.pdbx_description
1 polymer ?
#
loop_
_entity_poly.entity_id
_entity_poly.type
_entity_poly.pdbx_seq_one_letter_code
_entity_poly.pdbx_strand_id
1 'polypeptide(L)'
;MSLLVLSASVIKADGKITDKETATLRAFFARNFGTWAADEAEELVKEIANKDYNLYDVCVQIRSCMDYSQRLQLYHYLVSLGACDGLHQREIDILETIATYIGLSKTEVDSIFAQFRPGNDSNYRILEITPDATDDEVKKAYRKMAVKYHPDKVATLGEDVQKAAEEKFKAISQAYEAICRERGM
;
A
#
# COMPACT_ATOMS: atom_id res chain seq x y z
N MET A 1 -14.11 10.89 -0.99
CA MET A 1 -15.02 9.74 -1.27
C MET A 1 -14.28 8.52 -1.84
N SER A 2 -13.52 8.63 -2.96
CA SER A 2 -12.87 7.46 -3.61
C SER A 2 -11.94 6.67 -2.69
N LEU A 3 -11.14 7.35 -1.87
CA LEU A 3 -10.26 6.72 -0.88
C LEU A 3 -11.07 5.91 0.15
N LEU A 4 -12.16 6.47 0.66
CA LEU A 4 -13.02 5.81 1.63
C LEU A 4 -13.67 4.55 1.05
N VAL A 5 -14.11 4.60 -0.22
CA VAL A 5 -14.68 3.43 -0.91
C VAL A 5 -13.64 2.33 -1.07
N LEU A 6 -12.39 2.65 -1.47
CA LEU A 6 -11.33 1.65 -1.56
C LEU A 6 -10.97 1.05 -0.20
N SER A 7 -10.84 1.89 0.83
CA SER A 7 -10.58 1.41 2.21
C SER A 7 -11.70 0.47 2.69
N ALA A 8 -12.96 0.87 2.48
CA ALA A 8 -14.11 0.05 2.83
C ALA A 8 -14.15 -1.28 2.04
N SER A 9 -13.74 -1.26 0.76
CA SER A 9 -13.70 -2.47 -0.07
C SER A 9 -12.65 -3.48 0.42
N VAL A 10 -11.51 -3.00 0.92
CA VAL A 10 -10.48 -3.85 1.52
C VAL A 10 -10.98 -4.43 2.84
N ILE A 11 -11.43 -3.59 3.77
CA ILE A 11 -11.88 -3.98 5.12
C ILE A 11 -13.01 -5.01 5.07
N LYS A 12 -13.97 -4.85 4.16
CA LYS A 12 -15.13 -5.77 4.07
C LYS A 12 -14.85 -7.05 3.28
N ALA A 13 -13.68 -7.22 2.68
CA ALA A 13 -13.43 -8.28 1.71
C ALA A 13 -13.59 -9.70 2.29
N ASP A 14 -13.23 -9.90 3.54
CA ASP A 14 -13.41 -11.18 4.25
C ASP A 14 -14.81 -11.37 4.84
N GLY A 15 -15.67 -10.33 4.78
CA GLY A 15 -17.04 -10.31 5.30
C GLY A 15 -17.14 -9.94 6.77
N LYS A 16 -16.05 -9.52 7.40
CA LYS A 16 -16.02 -9.06 8.79
C LYS A 16 -15.25 -7.73 8.85
N ILE A 17 -15.78 -6.77 9.54
CA ILE A 17 -15.09 -5.53 9.86
C ILE A 17 -14.54 -5.68 11.27
N THR A 18 -13.23 -5.69 11.43
CA THR A 18 -12.58 -5.84 12.73
C THR A 18 -12.41 -4.48 13.43
N ASP A 19 -12.31 -4.53 14.77
CA ASP A 19 -12.05 -3.31 15.56
C ASP A 19 -10.69 -2.69 15.20
N LYS A 20 -9.70 -3.51 14.81
CA LYS A 20 -8.37 -3.04 14.41
C LYS A 20 -8.41 -2.27 13.10
N GLU A 21 -9.11 -2.79 12.10
CA GLU A 21 -9.29 -2.13 10.82
C GLU A 21 -10.05 -0.82 10.97
N THR A 22 -11.13 -0.83 11.74
CA THR A 22 -11.92 0.36 12.05
C THR A 22 -11.05 1.41 12.78
N ALA A 23 -10.26 0.98 13.77
CA ALA A 23 -9.35 1.87 14.49
C ALA A 23 -8.25 2.45 13.57
N THR A 24 -7.69 1.63 12.67
CA THR A 24 -6.66 2.06 11.70
C THR A 24 -7.25 3.06 10.70
N LEU A 25 -8.43 2.77 10.15
CA LEU A 25 -9.15 3.70 9.28
C LEU A 25 -9.47 5.02 9.99
N ARG A 26 -9.99 4.94 11.21
CA ARG A 26 -10.33 6.10 12.03
C ARG A 26 -9.10 6.95 12.34
N ALA A 27 -7.98 6.34 12.69
CA ALA A 27 -6.71 7.03 12.92
C ALA A 27 -6.23 7.76 11.66
N PHE A 28 -6.37 7.12 10.48
CA PHE A 28 -6.07 7.73 9.20
C PHE A 28 -6.91 9.00 8.97
N PHE A 29 -8.24 8.90 9.07
CA PHE A 29 -9.12 10.04 8.81
C PHE A 29 -8.97 11.14 9.86
N ALA A 30 -8.75 10.80 11.13
CA ALA A 30 -8.51 11.79 12.20
C ALA A 30 -7.26 12.63 11.94
N ARG A 31 -6.20 11.98 11.47
CA ARG A 31 -4.91 12.62 11.22
C ARG A 31 -4.92 13.51 9.98
N ASN A 32 -5.57 13.07 8.91
CA ASN A 32 -5.57 13.76 7.61
C ASN A 32 -6.69 14.79 7.47
N PHE A 33 -7.82 14.59 8.14
CA PHE A 33 -9.04 15.36 7.94
C PHE A 33 -9.68 15.85 9.24
N GLY A 34 -9.09 15.50 10.41
CA GLY A 34 -9.58 15.85 11.73
C GLY A 34 -10.54 14.82 12.34
N THR A 35 -10.77 14.94 13.65
CA THR A 35 -11.55 13.96 14.44
C THR A 35 -13.00 13.82 13.98
N TRP A 36 -13.62 14.92 13.54
CA TRP A 36 -14.97 14.89 12.97
C TRP A 36 -15.06 14.01 11.72
N ALA A 37 -14.07 14.15 10.82
CA ALA A 37 -14.02 13.32 9.60
C ALA A 37 -13.78 11.85 9.92
N ALA A 38 -13.12 11.53 11.02
CA ALA A 38 -12.91 10.16 11.47
C ALA A 38 -14.21 9.49 11.95
N ASP A 39 -15.03 10.23 12.70
CA ASP A 39 -16.34 9.74 13.15
C ASP A 39 -17.27 9.51 11.97
N GLU A 40 -17.32 10.44 11.03
CA GLU A 40 -18.12 10.33 9.81
C GLU A 40 -17.61 9.22 8.88
N ALA A 41 -16.28 9.02 8.79
CA ALA A 41 -15.69 7.95 7.99
C ALA A 41 -16.06 6.56 8.51
N GLU A 42 -16.13 6.35 9.82
CA GLU A 42 -16.55 5.10 10.42
C GLU A 42 -18.01 4.75 10.10
N GLU A 43 -18.91 5.73 10.17
CA GLU A 43 -20.31 5.55 9.80
C GLU A 43 -20.46 5.27 8.30
N LEU A 44 -19.75 6.05 7.47
CA LEU A 44 -19.77 5.89 6.01
C LEU A 44 -19.21 4.56 5.55
N VAL A 45 -18.16 4.02 6.20
CA VAL A 45 -17.64 2.68 5.88
C VAL A 45 -18.71 1.61 6.09
N LYS A 46 -19.46 1.69 7.19
CA LYS A 46 -20.56 0.77 7.46
C LYS A 46 -21.67 0.86 6.41
N GLU A 47 -21.99 2.08 5.98
CA GLU A 47 -22.97 2.29 4.89
C GLU A 47 -22.44 1.79 3.54
N ILE A 48 -21.18 2.10 3.22
CA ILE A 48 -20.51 1.66 1.99
C ILE A 48 -20.43 0.13 1.93
N ALA A 49 -20.13 -0.51 3.06
CA ALA A 49 -20.08 -1.96 3.15
C ALA A 49 -21.41 -2.64 2.76
N ASN A 50 -22.53 -1.95 2.94
CA ASN A 50 -23.88 -2.45 2.64
C ASN A 50 -24.42 -2.01 1.25
N LYS A 51 -23.65 -1.23 0.48
CA LYS A 51 -24.03 -0.78 -0.86
C LYS A 51 -23.15 -1.43 -1.91
N ASP A 52 -23.70 -1.64 -3.10
CA ASP A 52 -22.92 -2.05 -4.27
C ASP A 52 -22.30 -0.83 -4.93
N TYR A 53 -20.98 -0.83 -5.00
CA TYR A 53 -20.20 0.18 -5.72
C TYR A 53 -19.49 -0.45 -6.90
N ASN A 54 -19.45 0.27 -8.01
CA ASN A 54 -18.60 -0.11 -9.12
C ASN A 54 -17.14 0.26 -8.79
N LEU A 55 -16.39 -0.71 -8.27
CA LEU A 55 -14.99 -0.55 -7.90
C LEU A 55 -14.14 -0.06 -9.09
N TYR A 56 -14.47 -0.50 -10.29
CA TYR A 56 -13.76 -0.08 -11.51
C TYR A 56 -13.87 1.43 -11.73
N ASP A 57 -15.06 2.01 -11.62
CA ASP A 57 -15.27 3.45 -11.84
C ASP A 57 -14.50 4.29 -10.81
N VAL A 58 -14.46 3.84 -9.56
CA VAL A 58 -13.68 4.49 -8.49
C VAL A 58 -12.19 4.44 -8.80
N CYS A 59 -11.68 3.30 -9.24
CA CYS A 59 -10.28 3.14 -9.62
C CYS A 59 -9.91 3.97 -10.86
N VAL A 60 -10.80 4.07 -11.85
CA VAL A 60 -10.62 4.93 -13.03
C VAL A 60 -10.52 6.39 -12.62
N GLN A 61 -11.38 6.86 -11.71
CA GLN A 61 -11.31 8.22 -11.18
C GLN A 61 -9.95 8.48 -10.49
N ILE A 62 -9.48 7.58 -9.64
CA ILE A 62 -8.16 7.68 -8.99
C ILE A 62 -7.05 7.73 -10.04
N ARG A 63 -7.10 6.88 -11.05
CA ARG A 63 -6.12 6.85 -12.13
C ARG A 63 -6.06 8.15 -12.93
N SER A 64 -7.18 8.85 -13.09
CA SER A 64 -7.26 10.13 -13.80
C SER A 64 -6.77 11.32 -12.97
N CYS A 65 -6.89 11.25 -11.63
CA CYS A 65 -6.58 12.35 -10.72
C CYS A 65 -5.20 12.26 -10.06
N MET A 66 -4.59 11.05 -10.03
CA MET A 66 -3.32 10.79 -9.35
C MET A 66 -2.25 10.37 -10.35
N ASP A 67 -1.01 10.87 -10.15
CA ASP A 67 0.15 10.37 -10.88
C ASP A 67 0.51 8.93 -10.42
N TYR A 68 1.48 8.33 -11.13
CA TYR A 68 1.86 6.95 -10.87
C TYR A 68 2.45 6.75 -9.46
N SER A 69 3.28 7.68 -8.99
CA SER A 69 3.90 7.61 -7.66
C SER A 69 2.85 7.73 -6.55
N GLN A 70 1.88 8.61 -6.72
CA GLN A 70 0.76 8.79 -5.80
C GLN A 70 -0.11 7.52 -5.70
N ARG A 71 -0.39 6.88 -6.85
CA ARG A 71 -1.14 5.61 -6.87
C ARG A 71 -0.40 4.47 -6.19
N LEU A 72 0.92 4.40 -6.32
CA LEU A 72 1.75 3.43 -5.60
C LEU A 72 1.69 3.62 -4.09
N GLN A 73 1.76 4.87 -3.62
CA GLN A 73 1.70 5.16 -2.19
C GLN A 73 0.31 4.90 -1.62
N LEU A 74 -0.74 5.28 -2.36
CA LEU A 74 -2.11 4.93 -2.00
C LEU A 74 -2.27 3.41 -1.88
N TYR A 75 -1.75 2.66 -2.83
CA TYR A 75 -1.83 1.21 -2.80
C TYR A 75 -1.06 0.59 -1.63
N HIS A 76 0.14 1.10 -1.33
CA HIS A 76 0.90 0.68 -0.15
C HIS A 76 0.10 0.91 1.15
N TYR A 77 -0.58 2.07 1.26
CA TYR A 77 -1.48 2.34 2.38
C TYR A 77 -2.62 1.31 2.46
N LEU A 78 -3.29 0.99 1.35
CA LEU A 78 -4.38 0.00 1.34
C LEU A 78 -3.91 -1.40 1.75
N VAL A 79 -2.71 -1.81 1.31
CA VAL A 79 -2.11 -3.08 1.76
C VAL A 79 -1.77 -3.04 3.25
N SER A 80 -1.25 -1.92 3.77
CA SER A 80 -0.97 -1.80 5.21
C SER A 80 -2.24 -1.81 6.06
N LEU A 81 -3.34 -1.30 5.52
CA LEU A 81 -4.65 -1.32 6.17
C LEU A 81 -5.19 -2.76 6.28
N GLY A 82 -5.18 -3.54 5.20
CA GLY A 82 -5.58 -4.95 5.23
C GLY A 82 -4.62 -5.84 6.02
N ALA A 83 -3.35 -5.44 6.15
CA ALA A 83 -2.34 -6.21 6.89
C ALA A 83 -2.35 -5.98 8.41
N CYS A 84 -3.17 -5.09 8.95
CA CYS A 84 -3.12 -4.68 10.36
C CYS A 84 -3.47 -5.81 11.35
N ASP A 85 -4.20 -6.80 10.92
CA ASP A 85 -4.54 -8.03 11.68
C ASP A 85 -4.17 -9.32 10.95
N GLY A 86 -3.48 -9.20 9.82
CA GLY A 86 -3.03 -10.29 8.96
C GLY A 86 -3.81 -10.35 7.65
N LEU A 87 -3.09 -10.37 6.53
CA LEU A 87 -3.70 -10.42 5.19
C LEU A 87 -4.43 -11.75 4.94
N HIS A 88 -5.75 -11.69 4.77
CA HIS A 88 -6.58 -12.81 4.36
C HIS A 88 -6.63 -12.92 2.83
N GLN A 89 -6.93 -14.12 2.30
CA GLN A 89 -6.92 -14.34 0.85
C GLN A 89 -7.89 -13.41 0.11
N ARG A 90 -9.07 -13.16 0.65
CA ARG A 90 -10.08 -12.27 0.02
C ARG A 90 -9.64 -10.82 -0.04
N GLU A 91 -8.89 -10.34 0.96
CA GLU A 91 -8.31 -9.00 0.95
C GLU A 91 -7.20 -8.90 -0.12
N ILE A 92 -6.41 -9.97 -0.28
CA ILE A 92 -5.40 -10.03 -1.34
C ILE A 92 -6.07 -9.96 -2.70
N ASP A 93 -7.12 -10.73 -2.93
CA ASP A 93 -7.84 -10.78 -4.21
C ASP A 93 -8.42 -9.40 -4.58
N ILE A 94 -9.00 -8.68 -3.60
CA ILE A 94 -9.52 -7.32 -3.84
C ILE A 94 -8.38 -6.31 -4.05
N LEU A 95 -7.29 -6.41 -3.31
CA LEU A 95 -6.11 -5.56 -3.48
C LEU A 95 -5.46 -5.77 -4.85
N GLU A 96 -5.31 -7.00 -5.33
CA GLU A 96 -4.81 -7.29 -6.68
C GLU A 96 -5.73 -6.73 -7.77
N THR A 97 -7.05 -6.78 -7.55
CA THR A 97 -8.05 -6.18 -8.45
C THR A 97 -7.89 -4.66 -8.49
N ILE A 98 -7.78 -4.01 -7.33
CA ILE A 98 -7.54 -2.57 -7.22
C ILE A 98 -6.23 -2.20 -7.94
N ALA A 99 -5.14 -2.92 -7.69
CA ALA A 99 -3.84 -2.68 -8.33
C ALA A 99 -3.95 -2.69 -9.86
N THR A 100 -4.65 -3.67 -10.40
CA THR A 100 -4.90 -3.80 -11.85
C THR A 100 -5.66 -2.60 -12.39
N TYR A 101 -6.74 -2.19 -11.73
CA TYR A 101 -7.59 -1.09 -12.18
C TYR A 101 -6.94 0.29 -12.06
N ILE A 102 -6.11 0.51 -11.02
CA ILE A 102 -5.34 1.75 -10.89
C ILE A 102 -4.05 1.72 -11.74
N GLY A 103 -3.76 0.61 -12.44
CA GLY A 103 -2.69 0.47 -13.41
C GLY A 103 -1.30 0.33 -12.81
N LEU A 104 -1.17 -0.45 -11.73
CA LEU A 104 0.13 -0.85 -11.16
C LEU A 104 0.66 -2.11 -11.84
N SER A 105 1.98 -2.24 -11.91
CA SER A 105 2.62 -3.45 -12.41
C SER A 105 2.60 -4.57 -11.37
N LYS A 106 2.58 -5.82 -11.82
CA LYS A 106 2.62 -6.98 -10.93
C LYS A 106 3.89 -6.98 -10.05
N THR A 107 5.03 -6.61 -10.61
CA THR A 107 6.31 -6.54 -9.87
C THR A 107 6.23 -5.58 -8.68
N GLU A 108 5.54 -4.44 -8.86
CA GLU A 108 5.36 -3.46 -7.78
C GLU A 108 4.41 -3.96 -6.71
N VAL A 109 3.32 -4.61 -7.13
CA VAL A 109 2.36 -5.27 -6.24
C VAL A 109 3.07 -6.33 -5.39
N ASP A 110 3.83 -7.23 -6.02
CA ASP A 110 4.60 -8.27 -5.34
C ASP A 110 5.64 -7.68 -4.36
N SER A 111 6.29 -6.58 -4.76
CA SER A 111 7.25 -5.86 -3.90
C SER A 111 6.58 -5.23 -2.66
N ILE A 112 5.35 -4.75 -2.78
CA ILE A 112 4.61 -4.20 -1.65
C ILE A 112 4.17 -5.35 -0.72
N PHE A 113 3.58 -6.42 -1.25
CA PHE A 113 3.17 -7.57 -0.45
C PHE A 113 4.34 -8.25 0.29
N ALA A 114 5.54 -8.24 -0.30
CA ALA A 114 6.73 -8.84 0.32
C ALA A 114 7.09 -8.22 1.67
N GLN A 115 6.69 -6.98 1.94
CA GLN A 115 6.90 -6.34 3.25
C GLN A 115 6.01 -6.93 4.35
N PHE A 116 4.81 -7.38 3.96
CA PHE A 116 3.80 -7.89 4.90
C PHE A 116 3.79 -9.43 4.97
N ARG A 117 4.54 -10.08 4.08
CA ARG A 117 4.73 -11.55 4.03
C ARG A 117 6.22 -11.88 3.92
N PRO A 118 7.00 -11.72 4.99
CA PRO A 118 8.43 -12.01 4.95
C PRO A 118 8.68 -13.49 4.61
N GLY A 119 9.55 -13.73 3.65
CA GLY A 119 10.02 -15.05 3.21
C GLY A 119 11.51 -14.96 2.88
N ASN A 120 12.15 -16.09 2.55
CA ASN A 120 13.60 -16.13 2.29
C ASN A 120 14.06 -15.14 1.20
N ASP A 121 13.19 -14.88 0.20
CA ASP A 121 13.49 -13.98 -0.93
C ASP A 121 12.83 -12.60 -0.81
N SER A 122 12.27 -12.26 0.35
CA SER A 122 11.49 -11.02 0.52
C SER A 122 12.31 -9.76 0.23
N ASN A 123 13.58 -9.73 0.64
CA ASN A 123 14.48 -8.58 0.42
C ASN A 123 14.70 -8.30 -1.08
N TYR A 124 14.88 -9.35 -1.87
CA TYR A 124 15.04 -9.22 -3.33
C TYR A 124 13.74 -8.75 -4.00
N ARG A 125 12.59 -9.26 -3.56
CA ARG A 125 11.27 -8.82 -4.06
C ARG A 125 10.96 -7.37 -3.68
N ILE A 126 11.35 -6.92 -2.48
CA ILE A 126 11.22 -5.51 -2.07
C ILE A 126 11.99 -4.59 -3.03
N LEU A 127 13.14 -5.02 -3.55
CA LEU A 127 13.92 -4.29 -4.54
C LEU A 127 13.47 -4.54 -6.00
N GLU A 128 12.41 -5.30 -6.23
CA GLU A 128 11.90 -5.68 -7.57
C GLU A 128 12.95 -6.44 -8.41
N ILE A 129 13.77 -7.28 -7.78
CA ILE A 129 14.78 -8.11 -8.41
C ILE A 129 14.67 -9.57 -7.95
N THR A 130 15.40 -10.44 -8.60
CA THR A 130 15.49 -11.86 -8.25
C THR A 130 16.77 -12.16 -7.45
N PRO A 131 16.84 -13.27 -6.69
CA PRO A 131 18.03 -13.61 -5.89
C PRO A 131 19.31 -13.84 -6.72
N ASP A 132 19.20 -14.11 -8.02
CA ASP A 132 20.31 -14.29 -8.95
C ASP A 132 20.84 -12.98 -9.57
N ALA A 133 20.22 -11.82 -9.24
CA ALA A 133 20.68 -10.51 -9.70
C ALA A 133 22.13 -10.24 -9.26
N THR A 134 22.92 -9.64 -10.12
CA THR A 134 24.30 -9.23 -9.82
C THR A 134 24.35 -8.09 -8.80
N ASP A 135 25.50 -7.90 -8.15
CA ASP A 135 25.67 -6.82 -7.17
C ASP A 135 25.45 -5.43 -7.76
N ASP A 136 25.80 -5.22 -9.02
CA ASP A 136 25.53 -3.97 -9.74
C ASP A 136 24.04 -3.77 -10.01
N GLU A 137 23.31 -4.85 -10.30
CA GLU A 137 21.85 -4.81 -10.45
C GLU A 137 21.16 -4.52 -9.11
N VAL A 138 21.64 -5.10 -8.01
CA VAL A 138 21.15 -4.78 -6.65
C VAL A 138 21.33 -3.29 -6.34
N LYS A 139 22.52 -2.72 -6.58
CA LYS A 139 22.79 -1.29 -6.38
C LYS A 139 21.91 -0.40 -7.26
N LYS A 140 21.73 -0.79 -8.52
CA LYS A 140 20.89 -0.06 -9.49
C LYS A 140 19.41 -0.11 -9.07
N ALA A 141 18.92 -1.28 -8.65
CA ALA A 141 17.57 -1.45 -8.17
C ALA A 141 17.30 -0.58 -6.93
N TYR A 142 18.19 -0.61 -5.93
CA TYR A 142 18.09 0.25 -4.77
C TYR A 142 17.98 1.73 -5.13
N ARG A 143 18.86 2.27 -5.99
CA ARG A 143 18.80 3.67 -6.40
C ARG A 143 17.48 4.01 -7.10
N LYS A 144 17.03 3.13 -7.99
CA LYS A 144 15.74 3.28 -8.70
C LYS A 144 14.58 3.35 -7.71
N MET A 145 14.55 2.42 -6.74
CA MET A 145 13.49 2.34 -5.74
C MET A 145 13.52 3.52 -4.78
N ALA A 146 14.70 3.94 -4.32
CA ALA A 146 14.87 5.11 -3.46
C ALA A 146 14.32 6.40 -4.11
N VAL A 147 14.57 6.59 -5.41
CA VAL A 147 14.01 7.73 -6.16
C VAL A 147 12.50 7.60 -6.35
N LYS A 148 12.00 6.38 -6.62
CA LYS A 148 10.58 6.10 -6.89
C LYS A 148 9.68 6.32 -5.66
N TYR A 149 10.17 5.92 -4.48
CA TYR A 149 9.43 5.97 -3.21
C TYR A 149 9.91 7.10 -2.28
N HIS A 150 10.56 8.14 -2.84
CA HIS A 150 11.02 9.25 -2.02
C HIS A 150 9.83 9.99 -1.38
N PRO A 151 9.84 10.26 -0.04
CA PRO A 151 8.72 10.89 0.66
C PRO A 151 8.29 12.24 0.08
N ASP A 152 9.22 13.02 -0.47
CA ASP A 152 8.93 14.33 -1.09
C ASP A 152 7.92 14.26 -2.23
N LYS A 153 7.80 13.11 -2.90
CA LYS A 153 6.85 12.94 -4.02
C LYS A 153 5.39 12.87 -3.56
N VAL A 154 5.17 12.65 -2.30
CA VAL A 154 3.83 12.51 -1.70
C VAL A 154 3.54 13.55 -0.61
N ALA A 155 4.39 14.58 -0.50
CA ALA A 155 4.30 15.63 0.51
C ALA A 155 2.93 16.35 0.55
N THR A 156 2.17 16.31 -0.55
CA THR A 156 0.84 16.94 -0.68
C THR A 156 -0.33 16.00 -0.40
N LEU A 157 -0.09 14.70 -0.15
CA LEU A 157 -1.14 13.68 -0.06
C LEU A 157 -1.61 13.37 1.38
N GLY A 158 -1.14 14.11 2.37
CA GLY A 158 -1.48 13.91 3.77
C GLY A 158 -0.48 13.02 4.53
N GLU A 159 -0.49 13.13 5.87
CA GLU A 159 0.55 12.55 6.74
C GLU A 159 0.65 11.02 6.67
N ASP A 160 -0.47 10.31 6.52
CA ASP A 160 -0.41 8.84 6.49
C ASP A 160 0.09 8.28 5.17
N VAL A 161 -0.16 8.99 4.07
CA VAL A 161 0.45 8.62 2.78
C VAL A 161 1.95 8.91 2.80
N GLN A 162 2.36 10.01 3.44
CA GLN A 162 3.77 10.31 3.72
C GLN A 162 4.40 9.23 4.59
N LYS A 163 3.73 8.84 5.68
CA LYS A 163 4.20 7.78 6.57
C LYS A 163 4.32 6.43 5.86
N ALA A 164 3.34 6.07 5.04
CA ALA A 164 3.41 4.85 4.22
C ALA A 164 4.60 4.90 3.23
N ALA A 165 4.88 6.08 2.66
CA ALA A 165 6.06 6.30 1.82
C ALA A 165 7.38 6.14 2.59
N GLU A 166 7.44 6.69 3.80
CA GLU A 166 8.59 6.55 4.70
C GLU A 166 8.80 5.08 5.10
N GLU A 167 7.73 4.37 5.45
CA GLU A 167 7.78 2.94 5.79
C GLU A 167 8.28 2.11 4.60
N LYS A 168 7.77 2.38 3.39
CA LYS A 168 8.25 1.73 2.16
C LYS A 168 9.70 2.05 1.88
N PHE A 169 10.10 3.32 1.99
CA PHE A 169 11.48 3.74 1.82
C PHE A 169 12.42 3.08 2.83
N LYS A 170 11.99 3.00 4.10
CA LYS A 170 12.73 2.30 5.16
C LYS A 170 12.87 0.81 4.84
N ALA A 171 11.81 0.15 4.39
CA ALA A 171 11.84 -1.25 4.00
C ALA A 171 12.81 -1.49 2.81
N ILE A 172 12.84 -0.59 1.82
CA ILE A 172 13.77 -0.63 0.68
C ILE A 172 15.22 -0.54 1.18
N SER A 173 15.52 0.39 2.10
CA SER A 173 16.86 0.55 2.67
C SER A 173 17.27 -0.66 3.49
N GLN A 174 16.39 -1.18 4.33
CA GLN A 174 16.64 -2.38 5.12
C GLN A 174 16.86 -3.63 4.25
N ALA A 175 16.08 -3.80 3.20
CA ALA A 175 16.23 -4.89 2.23
C ALA A 175 17.61 -4.83 1.55
N TYR A 176 18.03 -3.63 1.11
CA TYR A 176 19.34 -3.42 0.51
C TYR A 176 20.47 -3.77 1.48
N GLU A 177 20.42 -3.25 2.72
CA GLU A 177 21.41 -3.54 3.75
C GLU A 177 21.47 -5.05 4.11
N ALA A 178 20.31 -5.72 4.13
CA ALA A 178 20.26 -7.16 4.38
C ALA A 178 20.92 -7.94 3.25
N ILE A 179 20.65 -7.61 1.99
CA ILE A 179 21.29 -8.22 0.82
C ILE A 179 22.80 -7.94 0.82
N CYS A 180 23.21 -6.72 1.13
CA CYS A 180 24.63 -6.36 1.21
C CYS A 180 25.35 -7.22 2.26
N ARG A 181 24.75 -7.42 3.45
CA ARG A 181 25.32 -8.30 4.50
C ARG A 181 25.36 -9.76 4.07
N GLU A 182 24.30 -10.26 3.43
CA GLU A 182 24.22 -11.64 2.95
C GLU A 182 25.31 -11.94 1.91
N ARG A 183 25.58 -10.98 1.02
CA ARG A 183 26.52 -11.13 -0.10
C ARG A 183 27.94 -10.64 0.20
N GLY A 184 28.16 -9.99 1.33
CA GLY A 184 29.47 -9.40 1.67
C GLY A 184 29.87 -8.21 0.79
N MET A 185 28.87 -7.39 0.36
CA MET A 185 29.06 -6.21 -0.51
C MET A 185 29.45 -4.97 0.33
#